data_eecc325d27fb5115616e9c9fae305107
#
_entry.id   eecc325d27fb5115616e9c9fae305107
#
_cell.length_a   1.000
_cell.length_b   1.000
_cell.length_c   1.000
_cell.angle_alpha   90.00
_cell.angle_beta   90.00
_cell.angle_gamma   90.00
#
_symmetry.space_group_name_H-M   'P 1'
#
loop_
_entity.id
_entity.type
_entity.pdbx_description
1 polymer ?
#
loop_
_entity_poly.entity_id
_entity_poly.type
_entity_poly.pdbx_seq_one_letter_code
_entity_poly.pdbx_strand_id
1 'polypeptide(L)'
;NAHYSTNETPWTKLVTANMMGNYRSLSRYRATLDDSHGAGANTKVSYKNMFSGLFAYLEGAWSRSWSDIAYGTTLDGKAHTVIEAAYMPNHSNNYSLTVYGRKDIDWHTMQIELQATGTRGKSEMLRQSQLTTYTSKGYQLRGTLAFDIVNGYRIDYGATWIRNRSVSNKHTATYCEWRQHGKLNLRLLPSRLFFNLNFNHTHNSSLSSKKKDYVFIGCGLLFKMSKAVELNLDADNLTNIHTYSSRSLGDMEEYYTICHLRPLSVTLTAHIHL
;
A
#
# COMPACT_ATOMS: atom_id res chain seq x y z
N ASN A 1 -7.22 20.28 13.76
CA ASN A 1 -7.14 21.19 12.62
C ASN A 1 -8.38 21.06 11.78
N ALA A 2 -8.92 22.19 11.30
CA ALA A 2 -9.97 22.24 10.30
C ALA A 2 -9.52 23.14 9.15
N HIS A 3 -9.93 22.83 7.93
CA HIS A 3 -9.59 23.62 6.75
C HIS A 3 -10.76 23.69 5.79
N TYR A 4 -10.81 24.74 5.04
CA TYR A 4 -11.68 24.91 3.89
C TYR A 4 -10.82 25.38 2.72
N SER A 5 -11.06 24.86 1.55
CA SER A 5 -10.33 25.19 0.33
C SER A 5 -11.26 25.34 -0.86
N THR A 6 -10.91 26.22 -1.76
CA THR A 6 -11.46 26.32 -3.09
C THR A 6 -10.40 25.87 -4.08
N ASN A 7 -10.76 25.06 -5.04
CA ASN A 7 -9.84 24.58 -6.06
C ASN A 7 -10.28 25.13 -7.41
N GLU A 8 -9.37 25.80 -8.08
CA GLU A 8 -9.58 26.28 -9.44
C GLU A 8 -9.37 25.13 -10.44
N THR A 9 -10.14 25.19 -11.52
CA THR A 9 -10.02 24.21 -12.61
C THR A 9 -8.64 24.35 -13.28
N PRO A 10 -7.83 23.27 -13.34
CA PRO A 10 -6.58 23.30 -14.07
C PRO A 10 -6.81 23.63 -15.56
N TRP A 11 -5.98 24.48 -16.13
CA TRP A 11 -6.08 24.89 -17.53
C TRP A 11 -6.16 23.69 -18.53
N THR A 12 -5.53 22.57 -18.20
CA THR A 12 -5.59 21.34 -19.00
C THR A 12 -7.00 20.78 -19.16
N LYS A 13 -7.88 21.02 -18.20
CA LYS A 13 -9.29 20.62 -18.23
C LYS A 13 -10.19 21.60 -18.99
N LEU A 14 -9.67 22.77 -19.33
CA LEU A 14 -10.38 23.77 -20.15
C LEU A 14 -10.22 23.51 -21.66
N VAL A 15 -9.36 22.58 -22.04
CA VAL A 15 -9.16 22.22 -23.43
C VAL A 15 -10.28 21.28 -23.89
N THR A 16 -11.06 21.70 -24.90
CA THR A 16 -12.19 20.94 -25.44
C THR A 16 -11.78 19.85 -26.44
N ALA A 17 -10.52 19.84 -26.87
CA ALA A 17 -10.00 18.84 -27.82
C ALA A 17 -9.85 17.45 -27.16
N ASN A 18 -9.96 16.42 -27.98
CA ASN A 18 -9.61 15.07 -27.57
C ASN A 18 -8.10 14.99 -27.33
N MET A 19 -7.69 14.72 -26.11
CA MET A 19 -6.29 14.52 -25.77
C MET A 19 -6.04 13.01 -25.59
N MET A 20 -5.06 12.49 -26.30
CA MET A 20 -4.66 11.08 -26.17
C MET A 20 -3.67 10.95 -25.01
N GLY A 21 -4.06 10.26 -23.95
CA GLY A 21 -3.16 9.92 -22.86
C GLY A 21 -2.28 8.71 -23.20
N ASN A 22 -2.85 7.72 -23.89
CA ASN A 22 -2.18 6.56 -24.47
C ASN A 22 -3.07 5.96 -25.57
N TYR A 23 -2.60 4.87 -26.20
CA TYR A 23 -3.33 4.21 -27.33
C TYR A 23 -4.72 3.66 -26.96
N ARG A 24 -5.09 3.61 -25.67
CA ARG A 24 -6.38 3.14 -25.16
C ARG A 24 -7.15 4.18 -24.36
N SER A 25 -6.59 5.36 -24.14
CA SER A 25 -7.24 6.39 -23.32
C SER A 25 -7.27 7.74 -24.02
N LEU A 26 -8.46 8.27 -24.13
CA LEU A 26 -8.77 9.61 -24.63
C LEU A 26 -9.35 10.43 -23.49
N SER A 27 -8.97 11.69 -23.38
CA SER A 27 -9.58 12.64 -22.45
C SER A 27 -10.33 13.70 -23.25
N ARG A 28 -11.59 13.91 -22.93
CA ARG A 28 -12.44 14.96 -23.47
C ARG A 28 -13.01 15.77 -22.32
N TYR A 29 -12.50 16.95 -22.12
CA TYR A 29 -13.04 17.88 -21.13
C TYR A 29 -13.96 18.90 -21.79
N ARG A 30 -14.95 19.37 -21.03
CA ARG A 30 -15.74 20.52 -21.44
C ARG A 30 -15.03 21.77 -20.92
N ALA A 31 -14.89 22.81 -21.75
CA ALA A 31 -14.28 24.07 -21.37
C ALA A 31 -15.20 24.88 -20.43
N THR A 32 -15.48 24.35 -19.25
CA THR A 32 -16.27 25.03 -18.22
C THR A 32 -15.43 25.13 -16.97
N LEU A 33 -15.42 26.30 -16.36
CA LEU A 33 -14.84 26.49 -15.03
C LEU A 33 -15.62 25.64 -14.03
N ASP A 34 -14.89 24.88 -13.24
CA ASP A 34 -15.42 24.05 -12.16
C ASP A 34 -15.25 24.83 -10.86
N ASP A 35 -16.36 25.07 -10.20
CA ASP A 35 -16.34 25.59 -8.83
C ASP A 35 -16.28 24.39 -7.88
N SER A 36 -15.08 24.06 -7.45
CA SER A 36 -14.89 22.95 -6.52
C SER A 36 -14.44 23.45 -5.15
N HIS A 37 -15.11 22.93 -4.13
CA HIS A 37 -14.88 23.29 -2.74
C HIS A 37 -14.55 22.06 -1.93
N GLY A 38 -13.71 22.25 -0.92
CA GLY A 38 -13.35 21.20 0.01
C GLY A 38 -13.40 21.69 1.45
N ALA A 39 -13.92 20.87 2.33
CA ALA A 39 -13.84 21.07 3.77
C ALA A 39 -13.30 19.82 4.43
N GLY A 40 -12.50 19.99 5.45
CA GLY A 40 -11.95 18.85 6.18
C GLY A 40 -11.59 19.20 7.61
N ALA A 41 -11.58 18.19 8.43
CA ALA A 41 -11.13 18.25 9.81
C ALA A 41 -10.32 17.02 10.15
N ASN A 42 -9.23 17.23 10.87
CA ASN A 42 -8.45 16.15 11.45
C ASN A 42 -8.13 16.43 12.91
N THR A 43 -8.16 15.38 13.69
CA THR A 43 -7.85 15.41 15.11
C THR A 43 -6.93 14.28 15.44
N LYS A 44 -5.89 14.56 16.25
CA LYS A 44 -4.97 13.56 16.77
C LYS A 44 -4.80 13.77 18.25
N VAL A 45 -5.05 12.72 19.00
CA VAL A 45 -4.77 12.66 20.43
C VAL A 45 -3.66 11.64 20.62
N SER A 46 -2.59 12.03 21.31
CA SER A 46 -1.45 11.14 21.55
C SER A 46 -1.14 11.10 23.03
N TYR A 47 -0.76 9.91 23.47
CA TYR A 47 -0.26 9.65 24.81
C TYR A 47 1.16 9.10 24.72
N LYS A 48 2.06 9.64 25.52
CA LYS A 48 3.45 9.19 25.60
C LYS A 48 3.87 9.10 27.05
N ASN A 49 4.29 7.91 27.45
CA ASN A 49 4.90 7.68 28.76
C ASN A 49 6.28 7.05 28.55
N MET A 50 7.32 7.87 28.77
CA MET A 50 8.71 7.43 28.57
C MET A 50 9.15 6.41 29.60
N PHE A 51 8.64 6.50 30.85
CA PHE A 51 9.02 5.57 31.91
C PHE A 51 8.49 4.16 31.69
N SER A 52 7.30 4.06 31.12
CA SER A 52 6.72 2.76 30.79
C SER A 52 7.02 2.31 29.36
N GLY A 53 7.71 3.12 28.54
CA GLY A 53 7.95 2.83 27.14
C GLY A 53 6.67 2.72 26.30
N LEU A 54 5.56 3.37 26.74
CA LEU A 54 4.27 3.32 26.04
C LEU A 54 4.04 4.58 25.23
N PHE A 55 3.77 4.39 23.95
CA PHE A 55 3.32 5.43 23.04
C PHE A 55 2.05 5.00 22.33
N ALA A 56 1.03 5.84 22.33
CA ALA A 56 -0.23 5.56 21.65
C ALA A 56 -0.79 6.84 21.02
N TYR A 57 -1.53 6.69 19.92
CA TYR A 57 -2.34 7.80 19.40
C TYR A 57 -3.63 7.28 18.76
N LEU A 58 -4.62 8.17 18.79
CA LEU A 58 -5.87 8.08 18.04
C LEU A 58 -5.92 9.27 17.08
N GLU A 59 -6.12 8.99 15.81
CA GLU A 59 -6.23 10.01 14.78
C GLU A 59 -7.50 9.79 13.97
N GLY A 60 -8.35 10.82 13.93
CA GLY A 60 -9.56 10.85 13.13
C GLY A 60 -9.46 11.93 12.07
N ALA A 61 -9.87 11.64 10.84
CA ALA A 61 -9.97 12.63 9.79
C ALA A 61 -11.30 12.48 9.03
N TRP A 62 -11.83 13.61 8.65
CA TRP A 62 -12.98 13.75 7.79
C TRP A 62 -12.68 14.75 6.69
N SER A 63 -13.09 14.44 5.47
CA SER A 63 -13.06 15.40 4.36
C SER A 63 -14.32 15.28 3.53
N ARG A 64 -14.78 16.39 3.03
CA ARG A 64 -15.89 16.50 2.08
C ARG A 64 -15.47 17.42 0.95
N SER A 65 -15.78 17.04 -0.28
CA SER A 65 -15.62 17.90 -1.45
C SER A 65 -16.92 17.99 -2.23
N TRP A 66 -17.10 19.12 -2.87
CA TRP A 66 -18.21 19.42 -3.79
C TRP A 66 -17.62 19.94 -5.09
N SER A 67 -18.25 19.59 -6.18
CA SER A 67 -17.87 20.04 -7.51
C SER A 67 -19.11 20.10 -8.39
N ASP A 68 -19.20 21.10 -9.24
CA ASP A 68 -20.29 21.23 -10.21
C ASP A 68 -20.09 20.35 -11.42
N ILE A 69 -18.86 19.84 -11.62
CA ILE A 69 -18.51 18.98 -12.74
C ILE A 69 -18.18 17.56 -12.23
N ALA A 70 -18.93 16.60 -12.72
CA ALA A 70 -18.60 15.20 -12.52
C ALA A 70 -17.64 14.72 -13.62
N TYR A 71 -16.53 14.14 -13.21
CA TYR A 71 -15.58 13.45 -14.07
C TYR A 71 -15.83 11.96 -14.01
N GLY A 72 -15.67 11.31 -15.12
CA GLY A 72 -15.87 9.86 -15.18
C GLY A 72 -15.32 9.24 -16.46
N THR A 73 -15.54 7.96 -16.56
CA THR A 73 -15.00 7.12 -17.63
C THR A 73 -16.12 6.45 -18.38
N THR A 74 -16.05 6.53 -19.70
CA THR A 74 -16.94 5.83 -20.64
C THR A 74 -16.09 4.89 -21.49
N LEU A 75 -16.53 3.66 -21.67
CA LEU A 75 -15.91 2.72 -22.61
C LEU A 75 -16.60 2.85 -23.96
N ASP A 76 -15.84 3.10 -25.00
CA ASP A 76 -16.37 3.05 -26.37
C ASP A 76 -16.52 1.60 -26.85
N GLY A 77 -17.23 1.41 -27.97
CA GLY A 77 -17.45 0.07 -28.53
C GLY A 77 -16.18 -0.67 -29.00
N LYS A 78 -15.01 -0.02 -28.94
CA LYS A 78 -13.68 -0.59 -29.25
C LYS A 78 -12.84 -0.81 -27.99
N ALA A 79 -13.47 -0.74 -26.81
CA ALA A 79 -12.82 -0.87 -25.50
C ALA A 79 -11.76 0.20 -25.21
N HIS A 80 -11.90 1.38 -25.83
CA HIS A 80 -11.10 2.54 -25.43
C HIS A 80 -11.77 3.24 -24.25
N THR A 81 -10.96 3.69 -23.33
CA THR A 81 -11.40 4.48 -22.20
C THR A 81 -11.47 5.95 -22.59
N VAL A 82 -12.66 6.54 -22.50
CA VAL A 82 -12.87 7.97 -22.73
C VAL A 82 -13.15 8.62 -21.36
N ILE A 83 -12.28 9.52 -20.93
CA ILE A 83 -12.52 10.34 -19.74
C ILE A 83 -13.38 11.51 -20.16
N GLU A 84 -14.56 11.62 -19.58
CA GLU A 84 -15.54 12.65 -19.87
C GLU A 84 -15.79 13.51 -18.63
N ALA A 85 -16.18 14.76 -18.88
CA ALA A 85 -16.66 15.70 -17.87
C ALA A 85 -18.08 16.13 -18.23
N ALA A 86 -18.99 16.15 -17.28
CA ALA A 86 -20.34 16.65 -17.44
C ALA A 86 -20.68 17.61 -16.30
N TYR A 87 -21.46 18.65 -16.62
CA TYR A 87 -22.02 19.54 -15.60
C TYR A 87 -23.08 18.76 -14.81
N MET A 88 -22.65 18.19 -13.71
CA MET A 88 -23.47 17.44 -12.78
C MET A 88 -22.92 17.69 -11.37
N PRO A 89 -23.62 18.45 -10.53
CA PRO A 89 -23.20 18.64 -9.15
C PRO A 89 -23.00 17.31 -8.43
N ASN A 90 -21.86 17.16 -7.82
CA ASN A 90 -21.48 15.91 -7.15
C ASN A 90 -20.74 16.21 -5.85
N HIS A 91 -20.66 15.20 -5.00
CA HIS A 91 -19.96 15.33 -3.75
C HIS A 91 -19.23 14.06 -3.35
N SER A 92 -18.17 14.21 -2.57
CA SER A 92 -17.52 13.09 -1.91
C SER A 92 -17.37 13.34 -0.42
N ASN A 93 -17.47 12.27 0.36
CA ASN A 93 -17.21 12.25 1.80
C ASN A 93 -16.25 11.14 2.13
N ASN A 94 -15.19 11.46 2.86
CA ASN A 94 -14.20 10.48 3.30
C ASN A 94 -14.01 10.60 4.81
N TYR A 95 -13.93 9.46 5.47
CA TYR A 95 -13.66 9.31 6.88
C TYR A 95 -12.51 8.35 7.07
N SER A 96 -11.61 8.66 7.99
CA SER A 96 -10.59 7.73 8.42
C SER A 96 -10.42 7.78 9.94
N LEU A 97 -10.13 6.63 10.50
CA LEU A 97 -9.80 6.47 11.91
C LEU A 97 -8.57 5.57 12.01
N THR A 98 -7.54 6.05 12.68
CA THR A 98 -6.32 5.30 12.94
C THR A 98 -6.08 5.23 14.44
N VAL A 99 -5.87 4.02 14.92
CA VAL A 99 -5.42 3.72 16.29
C VAL A 99 -4.02 3.15 16.17
N TYR A 100 -3.10 3.65 16.96
CA TYR A 100 -1.72 3.19 17.00
C TYR A 100 -1.29 3.02 18.44
N GLY A 101 -0.55 1.96 18.70
CA GLY A 101 0.10 1.70 19.97
C GLY A 101 1.48 1.10 19.75
N ARG A 102 2.45 1.59 20.51
CA ARG A 102 3.80 1.04 20.60
C ARG A 102 4.15 0.85 22.06
N LYS A 103 4.72 -0.30 22.36
CA LYS A 103 5.25 -0.64 23.68
C LYS A 103 6.69 -1.10 23.53
N ASP A 104 7.58 -0.39 24.20
CA ASP A 104 8.97 -0.80 24.39
C ASP A 104 9.04 -1.55 25.72
N ILE A 105 9.64 -2.73 25.72
CA ILE A 105 9.78 -3.60 26.88
C ILE A 105 11.26 -3.82 27.11
N ASP A 106 11.74 -3.51 28.30
CA ASP A 106 13.17 -3.59 28.64
C ASP A 106 13.72 -5.03 28.62
N TRP A 107 12.82 -6.01 28.75
CA TRP A 107 13.19 -7.41 28.63
C TRP A 107 13.63 -7.70 27.18
N HIS A 108 14.93 -7.93 27.00
CA HIS A 108 15.56 -8.18 25.70
C HIS A 108 15.25 -7.12 24.62
N THR A 109 15.14 -5.85 25.02
CA THR A 109 14.85 -4.75 24.09
C THR A 109 13.73 -5.04 23.08
N MET A 110 12.64 -5.63 23.59
CA MET A 110 11.50 -5.98 22.76
C MET A 110 10.64 -4.75 22.46
N GLN A 111 10.28 -4.59 21.20
CA GLN A 111 9.36 -3.56 20.72
C GLN A 111 8.18 -4.18 20.05
N ILE A 112 6.98 -3.78 20.46
CA ILE A 112 5.71 -4.21 19.85
C ILE A 112 5.01 -2.96 19.33
N GLU A 113 4.59 -2.99 18.07
CA GLU A 113 3.76 -1.95 17.48
C GLU A 113 2.48 -2.57 16.89
N LEU A 114 1.36 -1.90 17.13
CA LEU A 114 0.06 -2.26 16.57
C LEU A 114 -0.59 -1.02 15.96
N GLN A 115 -1.13 -1.16 14.76
CA GLN A 115 -1.87 -0.12 14.07
C GLN A 115 -3.13 -0.69 13.48
N ALA A 116 -4.25 -0.04 13.71
CA ALA A 116 -5.52 -0.32 13.06
C ALA A 116 -6.01 0.94 12.36
N THR A 117 -6.35 0.82 11.08
CA THR A 117 -6.88 1.93 10.28
C THR A 117 -8.19 1.48 9.63
N GLY A 118 -9.24 2.26 9.83
CA GLY A 118 -10.52 2.12 9.16
C GLY A 118 -10.78 3.32 8.27
N THR A 119 -11.22 3.09 7.03
CA THR A 119 -11.59 4.14 6.09
C THR A 119 -12.99 3.90 5.53
N ARG A 120 -13.74 4.96 5.29
CA ARG A 120 -15.01 4.93 4.60
C ARG A 120 -15.10 6.12 3.66
N GLY A 121 -15.31 5.82 2.38
CA GLY A 121 -15.53 6.82 1.33
C GLY A 121 -16.90 6.65 0.71
N LYS A 122 -17.54 7.77 0.37
CA LYS A 122 -18.70 7.83 -0.51
C LYS A 122 -18.44 8.94 -1.51
N SER A 123 -18.49 8.64 -2.79
CA SER A 123 -18.29 9.60 -3.86
C SER A 123 -19.31 9.36 -4.97
N GLU A 124 -19.56 10.40 -5.73
CA GLU A 124 -20.36 10.35 -6.94
C GLU A 124 -19.44 10.58 -8.13
N MET A 125 -19.53 9.73 -9.13
CA MET A 125 -18.71 9.78 -10.33
C MET A 125 -19.55 9.51 -11.57
N LEU A 126 -19.13 10.09 -12.68
CA LEU A 126 -19.78 9.88 -13.95
C LEU A 126 -19.38 8.52 -14.52
N ARG A 127 -20.39 7.71 -14.90
CA ARG A 127 -20.18 6.43 -15.54
C ARG A 127 -21.17 6.23 -16.67
N GLN A 128 -20.66 5.92 -17.86
CA GLN A 128 -21.51 5.75 -19.04
C GLN A 128 -22.53 6.90 -19.13
N SER A 129 -22.02 8.14 -18.93
CA SER A 129 -22.83 9.38 -18.93
C SER A 129 -23.92 9.46 -17.84
N GLN A 130 -23.86 8.64 -16.80
CA GLN A 130 -24.76 8.67 -15.64
C GLN A 130 -24.01 8.87 -14.34
N LEU A 131 -24.55 9.71 -13.46
CA LEU A 131 -23.99 9.89 -12.12
C LEU A 131 -24.23 8.64 -11.25
N THR A 132 -23.16 8.05 -10.79
CA THR A 132 -23.19 6.80 -10.04
C THR A 132 -22.54 6.99 -8.68
N THR A 133 -23.21 6.52 -7.63
CA THR A 133 -22.66 6.51 -6.27
C THR A 133 -21.68 5.33 -6.11
N TYR A 134 -20.49 5.66 -5.65
CA TYR A 134 -19.46 4.73 -5.27
C TYR A 134 -19.22 4.77 -3.77
N THR A 135 -19.22 3.64 -3.11
CA THR A 135 -18.93 3.54 -1.68
C THR A 135 -17.75 2.59 -1.47
N SER A 136 -16.74 3.05 -0.75
CA SER A 136 -15.59 2.26 -0.36
C SER A 136 -15.50 2.11 1.16
N LYS A 137 -15.06 0.95 1.61
CA LYS A 137 -14.72 0.66 3.01
C LYS A 137 -13.40 -0.08 3.03
N GLY A 138 -12.44 0.44 3.79
CA GLY A 138 -11.12 -0.15 3.95
C GLY A 138 -10.84 -0.42 5.42
N TYR A 139 -10.19 -1.54 5.70
CA TYR A 139 -9.67 -1.90 7.00
C TYR A 139 -8.23 -2.40 6.82
N GLN A 140 -7.34 -1.91 7.66
CA GLN A 140 -5.96 -2.35 7.71
C GLN A 140 -5.56 -2.59 9.15
N LEU A 141 -5.01 -3.76 9.42
CA LEU A 141 -4.38 -4.09 10.69
C LEU A 141 -2.91 -4.38 10.40
N ARG A 142 -2.04 -3.73 11.13
CA ARG A 142 -0.59 -3.95 11.04
C ARG A 142 -0.04 -4.20 12.42
N GLY A 143 0.76 -5.25 12.56
CA GLY A 143 1.53 -5.53 13.77
C GLY A 143 2.99 -5.71 13.42
N THR A 144 3.90 -5.18 14.25
CA THR A 144 5.33 -5.42 14.15
C THR A 144 5.89 -5.80 15.51
N LEU A 145 6.81 -6.72 15.51
CA LEU A 145 7.57 -7.19 16.65
C LEU A 145 9.05 -7.12 16.31
N ALA A 146 9.82 -6.41 17.10
CA ALA A 146 11.27 -6.43 17.05
C ALA A 146 11.78 -6.94 18.41
N PHE A 147 12.71 -7.86 18.38
CA PHE A 147 13.16 -8.56 19.57
C PHE A 147 14.63 -8.93 19.51
N ASP A 148 15.43 -8.43 20.43
CA ASP A 148 16.85 -8.78 20.59
C ASP A 148 16.98 -9.82 21.72
N ILE A 149 17.17 -11.11 21.36
CA ILE A 149 17.18 -12.23 22.32
C ILE A 149 18.41 -12.15 23.24
N VAL A 150 19.57 -11.95 22.65
CA VAL A 150 20.88 -11.81 23.32
C VAL A 150 21.78 -11.01 22.38
N ASN A 151 22.90 -10.49 22.86
CA ASN A 151 23.85 -9.73 22.05
C ASN A 151 24.19 -10.42 20.71
N GLY A 152 23.60 -9.91 19.61
CA GLY A 152 23.83 -10.38 18.25
C GLY A 152 22.74 -11.28 17.66
N TYR A 153 21.63 -11.49 18.35
CA TYR A 153 20.48 -12.25 17.82
C TYR A 153 19.25 -11.34 17.80
N ARG A 154 18.77 -11.00 16.60
CA ARG A 154 17.61 -10.14 16.42
C ARG A 154 16.57 -10.78 15.53
N ILE A 155 15.34 -10.75 15.98
CA ILE A 155 14.16 -11.15 15.22
C ILE A 155 13.31 -9.92 14.98
N ASP A 156 13.00 -9.67 13.73
CA ASP A 156 12.00 -8.69 13.29
C ASP A 156 10.87 -9.45 12.58
N TYR A 157 9.64 -9.23 13.00
CA TYR A 157 8.46 -9.83 12.36
C TYR A 157 7.38 -8.79 12.19
N GLY A 158 6.73 -8.80 11.04
CA GLY A 158 5.60 -7.93 10.78
C GLY A 158 4.51 -8.65 10.00
N ALA A 159 3.27 -8.32 10.34
CA ALA A 159 2.10 -8.80 9.65
C ALA A 159 1.17 -7.62 9.32
N THR A 160 0.58 -7.65 8.12
CA THR A 160 -0.39 -6.66 7.68
C THR A 160 -1.57 -7.37 7.04
N TRP A 161 -2.76 -7.11 7.55
CA TRP A 161 -4.01 -7.55 6.96
C TRP A 161 -4.75 -6.35 6.38
N ILE A 162 -5.20 -6.47 5.14
CA ILE A 162 -5.91 -5.44 4.40
C ILE A 162 -7.20 -6.03 3.88
N ARG A 163 -8.31 -5.35 4.10
CA ARG A 163 -9.60 -5.67 3.51
C ARG A 163 -10.23 -4.41 2.95
N ASN A 164 -10.47 -4.40 1.66
CA ASN A 164 -11.17 -3.33 0.96
C ASN A 164 -12.44 -3.88 0.35
N ARG A 165 -13.54 -3.15 0.49
CA ARG A 165 -14.82 -3.42 -0.15
C ARG A 165 -15.28 -2.16 -0.86
N SER A 166 -15.55 -2.29 -2.13
CA SER A 166 -16.15 -1.24 -2.94
C SER A 166 -17.50 -1.67 -3.47
N VAL A 167 -18.43 -0.75 -3.48
CA VAL A 167 -19.79 -0.95 -3.98
C VAL A 167 -20.11 0.18 -4.94
N SER A 168 -20.47 -0.17 -6.16
CA SER A 168 -20.91 0.75 -7.20
C SER A 168 -22.16 0.19 -7.86
N ASN A 169 -23.29 0.88 -7.79
CA ASN A 169 -24.57 0.38 -8.26
C ASN A 169 -24.86 -1.04 -7.72
N LYS A 170 -24.88 -2.02 -8.65
CA LYS A 170 -25.14 -3.44 -8.34
C LYS A 170 -23.86 -4.27 -8.19
N HIS A 171 -22.68 -3.67 -8.41
CA HIS A 171 -21.41 -4.38 -8.37
C HIS A 171 -20.73 -4.19 -7.02
N THR A 172 -20.32 -5.30 -6.44
CA THR A 172 -19.52 -5.31 -5.20
C THR A 172 -18.21 -6.00 -5.49
N ALA A 173 -17.11 -5.31 -5.25
CA ALA A 173 -15.78 -5.89 -5.26
C ALA A 173 -15.24 -5.96 -3.82
N THR A 174 -14.69 -7.10 -3.46
CA THR A 174 -14.03 -7.29 -2.16
C THR A 174 -12.62 -7.79 -2.42
N TYR A 175 -11.67 -7.14 -1.81
CA TYR A 175 -10.26 -7.48 -1.85
C TYR A 175 -9.79 -7.75 -0.43
N CYS A 176 -9.10 -8.87 -0.23
CA CYS A 176 -8.47 -9.20 1.04
C CYS A 176 -7.05 -9.66 0.78
N GLU A 177 -6.11 -9.08 1.50
CA GLU A 177 -4.69 -9.39 1.39
C GLU A 177 -4.09 -9.57 2.78
N TRP A 178 -3.22 -10.55 2.90
CA TRP A 178 -2.42 -10.82 4.08
C TRP A 178 -0.95 -10.84 3.69
N ARG A 179 -0.16 -9.99 4.30
CA ARG A 179 1.29 -9.91 4.10
C ARG A 179 2.00 -10.17 5.42
N GLN A 180 3.03 -10.98 5.36
CA GLN A 180 3.90 -11.23 6.49
C GLN A 180 5.35 -11.10 6.03
N HIS A 181 6.18 -10.56 6.89
CA HIS A 181 7.62 -10.54 6.68
C HIS A 181 8.31 -10.87 7.99
N GLY A 182 9.39 -11.59 7.89
CA GLY A 182 10.25 -11.92 9.01
C GLY A 182 11.71 -11.76 8.62
N LYS A 183 12.51 -11.33 9.57
CA LYS A 183 13.94 -11.23 9.42
C LYS A 183 14.60 -11.76 10.70
N LEU A 184 15.50 -12.70 10.52
CA LEU A 184 16.33 -13.23 11.60
C LEU A 184 17.78 -12.86 11.32
N ASN A 185 18.44 -12.20 12.27
CA ASN A 185 19.85 -11.89 12.20
C ASN A 185 20.55 -12.59 13.35
N LEU A 186 21.57 -13.38 13.03
CA LEU A 186 22.33 -14.15 13.98
C LEU A 186 23.83 -13.81 13.87
N ARG A 187 24.48 -13.59 14.99
CA ARG A 187 25.93 -13.50 15.07
C ARG A 187 26.47 -14.86 15.50
N LEU A 188 26.87 -15.69 14.55
CA LEU A 188 27.34 -17.06 14.83
C LEU A 188 28.74 -17.07 15.46
N LEU A 189 29.64 -16.16 15.00
CA LEU A 189 30.95 -15.97 15.63
C LEU A 189 31.13 -14.49 15.96
N PRO A 190 31.59 -14.14 17.16
CA PRO A 190 31.81 -12.76 17.55
C PRO A 190 32.66 -12.02 16.52
N SER A 191 32.12 -10.94 15.97
CA SER A 191 32.76 -10.03 15.01
C SER A 191 33.20 -10.64 13.67
N ARG A 192 32.90 -11.91 13.38
CA ARG A 192 33.40 -12.60 12.16
C ARG A 192 32.33 -13.21 11.28
N LEU A 193 31.30 -13.84 11.85
CA LEU A 193 30.32 -14.58 11.06
C LEU A 193 28.90 -14.16 11.42
N PHE A 194 28.18 -13.66 10.43
CA PHE A 194 26.82 -13.19 10.56
C PHE A 194 25.94 -13.94 9.58
N PHE A 195 24.81 -14.39 10.06
CA PHE A 195 23.79 -15.06 9.25
C PHE A 195 22.52 -14.21 9.28
N ASN A 196 21.87 -14.05 8.13
CA ASN A 196 20.55 -13.47 8.01
C ASN A 196 19.61 -14.41 7.27
N LEU A 197 18.35 -14.42 7.69
CA LEU A 197 17.26 -15.13 7.03
C LEU A 197 16.11 -14.15 6.84
N ASN A 198 15.62 -14.08 5.61
CA ASN A 198 14.48 -13.23 5.24
C ASN A 198 13.32 -14.13 4.81
N PHE A 199 12.14 -13.82 5.29
CA PHE A 199 10.89 -14.50 4.96
C PHE A 199 9.85 -13.45 4.54
N ASN A 200 9.20 -13.66 3.40
CA ASN A 200 8.08 -12.84 2.95
C ASN A 200 6.95 -13.75 2.48
N HIS A 201 5.77 -13.56 3.02
CA HIS A 201 4.55 -14.26 2.61
C HIS A 201 3.50 -13.25 2.19
N THR A 202 2.84 -13.51 1.08
CA THR A 202 1.71 -12.74 0.59
C THR A 202 0.58 -13.67 0.18
N HIS A 203 -0.59 -13.48 0.77
CA HIS A 203 -1.84 -14.10 0.37
C HIS A 203 -2.75 -13.04 -0.26
N ASN A 204 -3.25 -13.28 -1.47
CA ASN A 204 -4.15 -12.36 -2.16
C ASN A 204 -5.43 -13.08 -2.60
N SER A 205 -6.55 -12.73 -1.97
CA SER A 205 -7.85 -13.37 -2.22
C SER A 205 -8.46 -13.03 -3.59
N SER A 206 -8.00 -11.94 -4.23
CA SER A 206 -8.53 -11.49 -5.52
C SER A 206 -7.99 -12.28 -6.71
N LEU A 207 -6.92 -13.07 -6.48
CA LEU A 207 -6.39 -13.94 -7.53
C LEU A 207 -7.34 -15.10 -7.80
N SER A 208 -7.79 -15.23 -9.04
CA SER A 208 -8.64 -16.33 -9.50
C SER A 208 -7.84 -17.62 -9.77
N SER A 209 -6.50 -17.53 -9.80
CA SER A 209 -5.62 -18.65 -10.03
C SER A 209 -5.58 -19.60 -8.82
N LYS A 210 -5.21 -20.86 -9.05
CA LYS A 210 -5.00 -21.85 -8.00
C LYS A 210 -3.95 -21.43 -6.97
N LYS A 211 -3.06 -20.49 -7.31
CA LYS A 211 -1.97 -20.01 -6.47
C LYS A 211 -2.30 -18.61 -5.94
N LYS A 212 -2.81 -18.54 -4.71
CA LYS A 212 -3.11 -17.30 -3.99
C LYS A 212 -2.02 -16.89 -3.02
N ASP A 213 -1.13 -17.81 -2.71
CA ASP A 213 -0.08 -17.70 -1.72
C ASP A 213 1.29 -17.70 -2.39
N TYR A 214 2.12 -16.76 -1.98
CA TYR A 214 3.52 -16.67 -2.39
C TYR A 214 4.39 -16.56 -1.14
N VAL A 215 5.37 -17.43 -1.04
CA VAL A 215 6.34 -17.46 0.06
C VAL A 215 7.73 -17.31 -0.53
N PHE A 216 8.41 -16.23 -0.20
CA PHE A 216 9.78 -15.98 -0.59
C PHE A 216 10.69 -16.13 0.62
N ILE A 217 11.74 -16.91 0.48
CA ILE A 217 12.76 -17.09 1.51
C ILE A 217 14.10 -16.78 0.88
N GLY A 218 14.91 -16.01 1.60
CA GLY A 218 16.30 -15.72 1.25
C GLY A 218 17.16 -15.83 2.49
N CYS A 219 18.41 -16.18 2.32
CA CYS A 219 19.40 -16.18 3.40
C CYS A 219 20.72 -15.62 2.94
N GLY A 220 21.47 -15.05 3.87
CA GLY A 220 22.79 -14.52 3.63
C GLY A 220 23.77 -14.90 4.73
N LEU A 221 25.02 -15.07 4.36
CA LEU A 221 26.11 -15.38 5.27
C LEU A 221 27.25 -14.41 5.00
N LEU A 222 27.52 -13.51 5.96
CA LEU A 222 28.64 -12.58 5.90
C LEU A 222 29.78 -13.10 6.75
N PHE A 223 30.94 -13.35 6.14
CA PHE A 223 32.15 -13.76 6.81
C PHE A 223 33.23 -12.69 6.70
N LYS A 224 33.63 -12.11 7.81
CA LYS A 224 34.75 -11.16 7.93
C LYS A 224 36.04 -11.95 8.12
N MET A 225 36.75 -12.19 7.02
CA MET A 225 38.01 -12.94 7.02
C MET A 225 39.12 -12.13 7.71
N SER A 226 39.19 -10.82 7.42
CA SER A 226 40.14 -9.89 8.02
C SER A 226 39.52 -8.49 8.12
N LYS A 227 40.27 -7.50 8.59
CA LYS A 227 39.84 -6.10 8.53
C LYS A 227 39.72 -5.57 7.09
N ALA A 228 40.43 -6.17 6.16
CA ALA A 228 40.49 -5.75 4.76
C ALA A 228 39.59 -6.61 3.84
N VAL A 229 39.15 -7.80 4.27
CA VAL A 229 38.44 -8.74 3.38
C VAL A 229 37.16 -9.27 4.05
N GLU A 230 36.04 -9.07 3.39
CA GLU A 230 34.72 -9.60 3.77
C GLU A 230 34.16 -10.44 2.61
N LEU A 231 33.61 -11.60 2.90
CA LEU A 231 32.92 -12.46 1.96
C LEU A 231 31.43 -12.50 2.31
N ASN A 232 30.59 -12.23 1.33
CA ASN A 232 29.14 -12.30 1.47
C ASN A 232 28.57 -13.36 0.52
N LEU A 233 27.89 -14.36 1.05
CA LEU A 233 27.17 -15.40 0.30
C LEU A 233 25.68 -15.16 0.50
N ASP A 234 24.97 -14.78 -0.57
CA ASP A 234 23.53 -14.56 -0.56
C ASP A 234 22.83 -15.61 -1.42
N ALA A 235 21.75 -16.16 -0.87
CA ALA A 235 20.86 -17.06 -1.58
C ALA A 235 19.45 -16.48 -1.56
N ASP A 236 18.95 -16.12 -2.74
CA ASP A 236 17.64 -15.54 -2.93
C ASP A 236 16.66 -16.52 -3.54
N ASN A 237 15.38 -16.35 -3.19
CA ASN A 237 14.29 -17.14 -3.72
C ASN A 237 14.47 -18.66 -3.52
N LEU A 238 14.81 -19.08 -2.30
CA LEU A 238 14.99 -20.50 -1.94
C LEU A 238 13.74 -21.35 -2.22
N THR A 239 12.56 -20.73 -2.26
CA THR A 239 11.30 -21.37 -2.65
C THR A 239 11.16 -21.60 -4.15
N ASN A 240 12.10 -21.08 -4.94
CA ASN A 240 12.18 -21.21 -6.40
C ASN A 240 10.88 -20.81 -7.12
N ILE A 241 10.32 -19.67 -6.76
CA ILE A 241 9.12 -19.13 -7.40
C ILE A 241 9.53 -18.43 -8.69
N HIS A 242 9.03 -18.91 -9.83
CA HIS A 242 9.36 -18.35 -11.15
C HIS A 242 8.39 -17.25 -11.61
N THR A 243 7.18 -17.25 -11.06
CA THR A 243 6.15 -16.32 -11.50
C THR A 243 5.38 -15.79 -10.30
N TYR A 244 5.27 -14.48 -10.24
CA TYR A 244 4.42 -13.78 -9.29
C TYR A 244 3.29 -13.10 -10.04
N SER A 245 2.07 -13.27 -9.57
CA SER A 245 0.89 -12.62 -10.14
C SER A 245 0.27 -11.71 -9.10
N SER A 246 -0.13 -10.53 -9.53
CA SER A 246 -0.95 -9.63 -8.73
C SER A 246 -2.18 -9.21 -9.52
N ARG A 247 -3.29 -9.00 -8.81
CA ARG A 247 -4.55 -8.53 -9.37
C ARG A 247 -5.03 -7.36 -8.55
N SER A 248 -5.29 -6.26 -9.22
CA SER A 248 -5.93 -5.08 -8.65
C SER A 248 -7.26 -4.87 -9.37
N LEU A 249 -8.32 -4.71 -8.58
CA LEU A 249 -9.66 -4.45 -9.10
C LEU A 249 -9.95 -2.97 -8.92
N GLY A 250 -9.99 -2.25 -10.01
CA GLY A 250 -10.57 -0.93 -10.11
C GLY A 250 -12.10 -1.02 -10.25
N ASP A 251 -12.70 0.11 -10.50
CA ASP A 251 -14.14 0.22 -10.60
C ASP A 251 -14.68 -0.33 -11.94
N MET A 252 -14.00 -0.07 -13.03
CA MET A 252 -14.31 -0.56 -14.40
C MET A 252 -13.14 -1.32 -15.02
N GLU A 253 -12.03 -1.42 -14.33
CA GLU A 253 -10.78 -1.96 -14.84
C GLU A 253 -10.25 -3.02 -13.91
N GLU A 254 -9.73 -4.05 -14.50
CA GLU A 254 -8.99 -5.08 -13.81
C GLU A 254 -7.54 -5.05 -14.30
N TYR A 255 -6.62 -4.81 -13.38
CA TYR A 255 -5.20 -4.88 -13.67
C TYR A 255 -4.68 -6.23 -13.21
N TYR A 256 -4.26 -7.03 -14.15
CA TYR A 256 -3.59 -8.29 -13.89
C TYR A 256 -2.14 -8.17 -14.34
N THR A 257 -1.23 -8.30 -13.39
CA THR A 257 0.21 -8.21 -13.64
C THR A 257 0.85 -9.56 -13.39
N ILE A 258 1.62 -10.03 -14.34
CA ILE A 258 2.46 -11.22 -14.22
C ILE A 258 3.91 -10.77 -14.28
N CYS A 259 4.67 -11.08 -13.25
CA CYS A 259 6.10 -10.82 -13.19
C CYS A 259 6.84 -12.17 -13.25
N HIS A 260 7.73 -12.30 -14.22
CA HIS A 260 8.69 -13.39 -14.25
C HIS A 260 9.83 -13.06 -13.31
N LEU A 261 10.06 -13.92 -12.35
CA LEU A 261 11.07 -13.73 -11.32
C LEU A 261 12.32 -14.53 -11.64
N ARG A 262 13.46 -14.01 -11.18
CA ARG A 262 14.69 -14.79 -11.18
C ARG A 262 14.48 -16.04 -10.31
N PRO A 263 14.81 -17.24 -10.80
CA PRO A 263 14.75 -18.45 -10.01
C PRO A 263 15.73 -18.38 -8.83
N LEU A 264 15.83 -19.46 -8.08
CA LEU A 264 16.86 -19.58 -7.04
C LEU A 264 18.20 -19.08 -7.55
N SER A 265 18.78 -18.11 -6.87
CA SER A 265 20.08 -17.56 -7.21
C SER A 265 20.98 -17.54 -5.98
N VAL A 266 22.24 -17.91 -6.19
CA VAL A 266 23.28 -17.84 -5.17
C VAL A 266 24.37 -16.90 -5.68
N THR A 267 24.72 -15.91 -4.88
CA THR A 267 25.72 -14.90 -5.23
C THR A 267 26.80 -14.87 -4.15
N LEU A 268 28.06 -14.97 -4.58
CA LEU A 268 29.21 -14.76 -3.71
C LEU A 268 29.85 -13.41 -4.07
N THR A 269 29.96 -12.53 -3.07
CA THR A 269 30.57 -11.21 -3.23
C THR A 269 31.77 -11.10 -2.28
N ALA A 270 32.89 -10.62 -2.79
CA ALA A 270 34.07 -10.29 -1.99
C ALA A 270 34.22 -8.77 -1.92
N HIS A 271 34.27 -8.20 -0.72
CA HIS A 271 34.58 -6.80 -0.47
C HIS A 271 36.03 -6.68 0.02
N ILE A 272 36.81 -5.88 -0.68
CA ILE A 272 38.21 -5.61 -0.33
C ILE A 272 38.32 -4.13 0.02
N HIS A 273 38.68 -3.84 1.24
CA HIS A 273 38.92 -2.48 1.75
C HIS A 273 40.45 -2.20 1.63
N LEU A 274 40.80 -1.28 0.76
CA LEU A 274 42.17 -0.83 0.52
C LEU A 274 42.58 0.29 1.48
#